data_4952faee73ac3da2f8a50bca8eb85961
#
_entry.id   4952faee73ac3da2f8a50bca8eb85961
#
_cell.length_a   1.000
_cell.length_b   1.000
_cell.length_c   1.000
_cell.angle_alpha   90.00
_cell.angle_beta   90.00
_cell.angle_gamma   90.00
#
_symmetry.space_group_name_H-M   'P 1'
#
loop_
_entity.id
_entity.type
_entity.pdbx_description
1 polymer ?
#
loop_
_entity_poly.entity_id
_entity_poly.type
_entity_poly.pdbx_seq_one_letter_code
_entity_poly.pdbx_strand_id
1 'polypeptide(L)'
;MSEIKVGIIAAPGFPMDLSETLAEQMPTSLNSKLKEDIKWTFECVSDPLIGSAEDVNKSLDAAQSLKTHHKWDYAIVVTDLPIVEQRKVIVGNLDEPMATGLISIPALGLFGVKRKLKQCLLYFAEIIYLHQSNEDYQTKKLNLSLFTRVKPIRNIFDDKQENDMETQDDQEAGDDTSHSKTTTKFILNPLIISWILLLAGMTRANQPLKEIPNFKKIISISFATATYLTIFSTPWQLSIEYTNLRFIFMTTLAIGGMTLWIMYAHSLWEHETSLTTKTYRTVYNVTTVLTLLIIIVFSYLILFLLLTISVALFVPNDLYNMQTINEGQRTLGQFLYLVWFVTSLGFLAGALGASVENEKKIRAMTYSYRQRARYEEAKEWEASNYYSSESHQKDNNDNNQNN
;
A
#
# COMPACT_ATOMS: atom_id res chain seq x y z
N MET A 1 -27.56 19.20 22.20
CA MET A 1 -26.52 18.93 21.19
C MET A 1 -26.59 17.44 20.88
N SER A 2 -26.90 17.09 19.65
CA SER A 2 -26.82 15.69 19.17
C SER A 2 -25.35 15.28 19.10
N GLU A 3 -25.00 14.15 19.70
CA GLU A 3 -23.65 13.56 19.60
C GLU A 3 -23.70 12.50 18.49
N ILE A 4 -22.77 12.57 17.54
CA ILE A 4 -22.62 11.59 16.45
C ILE A 4 -21.26 10.92 16.59
N LYS A 5 -21.27 9.60 16.69
CA LYS A 5 -20.09 8.76 16.82
C LYS A 5 -19.72 8.12 15.49
N VAL A 6 -18.52 8.36 15.03
CA VAL A 6 -17.99 7.83 13.77
C VAL A 6 -16.84 6.88 14.05
N GLY A 7 -16.99 5.61 13.70
CA GLY A 7 -15.91 4.63 13.73
C GLY A 7 -15.10 4.68 12.43
N ILE A 8 -13.78 4.80 12.53
CA ILE A 8 -12.86 4.60 11.41
C ILE A 8 -12.18 3.25 11.63
N ILE A 9 -12.47 2.29 10.76
CA ILE A 9 -11.92 0.95 10.82
C ILE A 9 -10.80 0.88 9.79
N ALA A 10 -9.55 0.86 10.26
CA ALA A 10 -8.40 0.96 9.37
C ALA A 10 -7.61 -0.35 9.31
N ALA A 11 -7.13 -0.70 8.12
CA ALA A 11 -6.14 -1.76 7.97
C ALA A 11 -4.85 -1.41 8.73
N PRO A 12 -4.15 -2.40 9.32
CA PRO A 12 -2.93 -2.15 10.08
C PRO A 12 -1.84 -1.43 9.31
N GLY A 13 -1.02 -0.64 9.99
CA GLY A 13 0.12 0.10 9.44
C GLY A 13 -0.29 1.43 8.80
N PHE A 14 0.11 1.68 7.55
CA PHE A 14 -0.06 2.98 6.91
C PHE A 14 -1.50 3.56 6.92
N PRO A 15 -2.57 2.77 6.70
CA PRO A 15 -3.94 3.25 6.84
C PRO A 15 -4.28 3.71 8.26
N MET A 16 -3.87 2.92 9.27
CA MET A 16 -4.13 3.24 10.68
C MET A 16 -3.41 4.52 11.11
N ASP A 17 -2.10 4.65 10.82
CA ASP A 17 -1.30 5.84 11.12
C ASP A 17 -1.93 7.12 10.56
N LEU A 18 -2.47 7.05 9.33
CA LEU A 18 -3.15 8.17 8.68
C LEU A 18 -4.50 8.48 9.33
N SER A 19 -5.28 7.46 9.64
CA SER A 19 -6.62 7.59 10.21
C SER A 19 -6.58 8.22 11.59
N GLU A 20 -5.69 7.77 12.48
CA GLU A 20 -5.48 8.36 13.80
C GLU A 20 -5.10 9.84 13.71
N THR A 21 -4.14 10.16 12.84
CA THR A 21 -3.71 11.57 12.64
C THR A 21 -4.86 12.45 12.15
N LEU A 22 -5.80 11.91 11.39
CA LEU A 22 -6.93 12.66 10.84
C LEU A 22 -8.12 12.75 11.79
N ALA A 23 -8.38 11.73 12.61
CA ALA A 23 -9.51 11.65 13.51
C ALA A 23 -9.62 12.89 14.42
N GLU A 24 -8.49 13.39 14.95
CA GLU A 24 -8.43 14.58 15.78
C GLU A 24 -8.86 15.87 15.05
N GLN A 25 -8.69 15.93 13.73
CA GLN A 25 -8.98 17.11 12.91
C GLN A 25 -10.37 17.08 12.27
N MET A 26 -11.04 15.94 12.31
CA MET A 26 -12.33 15.75 11.64
C MET A 26 -13.48 16.54 12.26
N PRO A 27 -13.67 16.58 13.61
CA PRO A 27 -14.79 17.29 14.23
C PRO A 27 -14.88 18.76 13.81
N THR A 28 -13.78 19.50 13.97
CA THR A 28 -13.69 20.92 13.59
C THR A 28 -13.96 21.15 12.10
N SER A 29 -13.45 20.23 11.25
CA SER A 29 -13.60 20.34 9.80
C SER A 29 -15.03 20.07 9.33
N LEU A 30 -15.76 19.14 9.99
CA LEU A 30 -17.17 18.84 9.69
C LEU A 30 -18.09 19.99 10.15
N ASN A 31 -17.94 20.49 11.36
CA ASN A 31 -18.74 21.62 11.85
C ASN A 31 -18.60 22.86 10.97
N SER A 32 -17.36 23.15 10.53
CA SER A 32 -17.12 24.23 9.57
C SER A 32 -17.81 24.02 8.22
N LYS A 33 -17.96 22.76 7.79
CA LYS A 33 -18.53 22.43 6.48
C LYS A 33 -20.06 22.37 6.50
N LEU A 34 -20.64 21.79 7.53
CA LEU A 34 -22.09 21.67 7.72
C LEU A 34 -22.73 22.96 8.25
N LYS A 35 -21.93 23.88 8.82
CA LYS A 35 -22.38 25.10 9.50
C LYS A 35 -23.34 24.82 10.68
N GLU A 36 -23.20 23.67 11.29
CA GLU A 36 -23.96 23.22 12.45
C GLU A 36 -23.02 22.93 13.62
N ASP A 37 -23.50 23.16 14.83
CA ASP A 37 -22.76 22.86 16.06
C ASP A 37 -23.16 21.47 16.58
N ILE A 38 -22.59 20.42 15.96
CA ILE A 38 -22.80 19.04 16.30
C ILE A 38 -21.55 18.52 17.02
N LYS A 39 -21.73 17.76 18.08
CA LYS A 39 -20.62 17.08 18.75
C LYS A 39 -20.25 15.82 18.00
N TRP A 40 -19.18 15.89 17.17
CA TRP A 40 -18.62 14.74 16.48
C TRP A 40 -17.56 14.06 17.32
N THR A 41 -17.65 12.73 17.46
CA THR A 41 -16.63 11.90 18.10
C THR A 41 -16.12 10.88 17.10
N PHE A 42 -14.80 10.84 16.89
CA PHE A 42 -14.14 9.88 15.98
C PHE A 42 -13.34 8.87 16.80
N GLU A 43 -13.61 7.60 16.58
CA GLU A 43 -12.86 6.48 17.14
C GLU A 43 -12.16 5.72 16.00
N CYS A 44 -10.87 5.37 16.22
CA CYS A 44 -10.10 4.58 15.25
C CYS A 44 -9.86 3.19 15.82
N VAL A 45 -10.18 2.16 15.03
CA VAL A 45 -9.94 0.75 15.36
C VAL A 45 -9.16 0.11 14.23
N SER A 46 -8.13 -0.67 14.59
CA SER A 46 -7.37 -1.47 13.63
C SER A 46 -7.99 -2.85 13.49
N ASP A 47 -8.31 -3.25 12.26
CA ASP A 47 -8.83 -4.58 11.96
C ASP A 47 -7.99 -5.24 10.85
N PRO A 48 -7.25 -6.33 11.18
CA PRO A 48 -6.46 -7.07 10.21
C PRO A 48 -7.29 -7.70 9.08
N LEU A 49 -8.52 -8.13 9.35
CA LEU A 49 -9.39 -8.79 8.38
C LEU A 49 -9.81 -7.84 7.27
N ILE A 50 -10.06 -6.59 7.58
CA ILE A 50 -10.40 -5.55 6.60
C ILE A 50 -9.26 -5.30 5.61
N GLY A 51 -8.01 -5.49 6.03
CA GLY A 51 -6.85 -5.46 5.15
C GLY A 51 -6.60 -6.75 4.37
N SER A 52 -7.32 -7.84 4.65
CA SER A 52 -7.15 -9.14 4.00
C SER A 52 -8.27 -9.48 3.01
N ALA A 53 -9.40 -8.80 3.08
CA ALA A 53 -10.57 -9.09 2.25
C ALA A 53 -10.46 -8.42 0.87
N GLU A 54 -10.35 -9.21 -0.20
CA GLU A 54 -10.47 -8.72 -1.58
C GLU A 54 -11.93 -8.43 -1.97
N ASP A 55 -12.88 -8.82 -1.10
CA ASP A 55 -14.31 -8.63 -1.28
C ASP A 55 -14.79 -7.39 -0.52
N VAL A 56 -15.27 -6.40 -1.29
CA VAL A 56 -15.80 -5.15 -0.76
C VAL A 56 -17.03 -5.39 0.14
N ASN A 57 -17.88 -6.34 -0.22
CA ASN A 57 -19.11 -6.63 0.52
C ASN A 57 -18.75 -7.19 1.90
N LYS A 58 -17.80 -8.12 1.98
CA LYS A 58 -17.33 -8.66 3.27
C LYS A 58 -16.76 -7.57 4.18
N SER A 59 -16.04 -6.61 3.60
CA SER A 59 -15.50 -5.48 4.36
C SER A 59 -16.59 -4.55 4.89
N LEU A 60 -17.66 -4.32 4.12
CA LEU A 60 -18.82 -3.54 4.56
C LEU A 60 -19.66 -4.27 5.61
N ASP A 61 -19.86 -5.58 5.47
CA ASP A 61 -20.57 -6.40 6.44
C ASP A 61 -19.82 -6.47 7.79
N ALA A 62 -18.47 -6.60 7.75
CA ALA A 62 -17.63 -6.50 8.93
C ALA A 62 -17.73 -5.11 9.59
N ALA A 63 -17.74 -4.05 8.79
CA ALA A 63 -17.94 -2.68 9.28
C ALA A 63 -19.29 -2.51 9.98
N GLN A 64 -20.35 -3.10 9.44
CA GLN A 64 -21.68 -3.07 10.03
C GLN A 64 -21.71 -3.80 11.41
N SER A 65 -21.06 -4.95 11.50
CA SER A 65 -20.95 -5.70 12.76
C SER A 65 -20.19 -4.91 13.82
N LEU A 66 -19.05 -4.31 13.47
CA LEU A 66 -18.26 -3.46 14.38
C LEU A 66 -19.01 -2.19 14.77
N LYS A 67 -19.71 -1.56 13.82
CA LYS A 67 -20.58 -0.41 14.10
C LYS A 67 -21.60 -0.70 15.18
N THR A 68 -22.27 -1.85 15.09
CA THR A 68 -23.28 -2.29 16.06
C THR A 68 -22.64 -2.57 17.42
N HIS A 69 -21.49 -3.28 17.44
CA HIS A 69 -20.78 -3.63 18.67
C HIS A 69 -20.30 -2.39 19.44
N HIS A 70 -19.71 -1.42 18.76
CA HIS A 70 -19.19 -0.18 19.35
C HIS A 70 -20.25 0.91 19.53
N LYS A 71 -21.48 0.69 19.07
CA LYS A 71 -22.58 1.68 19.08
C LYS A 71 -22.21 2.99 18.37
N TRP A 72 -21.56 2.86 17.22
CA TRP A 72 -21.29 4.01 16.34
C TRP A 72 -22.50 4.31 15.46
N ASP A 73 -22.69 5.58 15.14
CA ASP A 73 -23.71 6.00 14.18
C ASP A 73 -23.26 5.74 12.74
N TYR A 74 -21.97 6.00 12.45
CA TYR A 74 -21.35 5.75 11.15
C TYR A 74 -20.11 4.88 11.28
N ALA A 75 -19.81 4.06 10.25
CA ALA A 75 -18.57 3.31 10.18
C ALA A 75 -17.91 3.48 8.80
N ILE A 76 -16.66 3.93 8.78
CA ILE A 76 -15.90 4.13 7.53
C ILE A 76 -14.64 3.27 7.58
N VAL A 77 -14.57 2.34 6.63
CA VAL A 77 -13.41 1.48 6.43
C VAL A 77 -12.34 2.20 5.62
N VAL A 78 -11.09 2.10 6.04
CA VAL A 78 -9.92 2.64 5.33
C VAL A 78 -8.94 1.50 5.06
N THR A 79 -8.81 1.11 3.79
CA THR A 79 -7.98 -0.04 3.38
C THR A 79 -6.80 0.36 2.51
N ASP A 80 -5.71 -0.42 2.58
CA ASP A 80 -4.57 -0.36 1.66
C ASP A 80 -4.74 -1.29 0.44
N LEU A 81 -5.90 -1.95 0.32
CA LEU A 81 -6.21 -2.77 -0.84
C LEU A 81 -6.66 -1.92 -2.03
N PRO A 82 -6.25 -2.29 -3.25
CA PRO A 82 -6.82 -1.74 -4.47
C PRO A 82 -8.24 -2.26 -4.67
N ILE A 83 -9.15 -1.40 -5.08
CA ILE A 83 -10.51 -1.81 -5.46
C ILE A 83 -10.66 -1.58 -6.95
N VAL A 84 -10.85 -2.68 -7.68
CA VAL A 84 -10.97 -2.67 -9.14
C VAL A 84 -12.17 -3.51 -9.55
N GLU A 85 -13.12 -2.90 -10.26
CA GLU A 85 -14.30 -3.56 -10.78
C GLU A 85 -14.46 -3.24 -12.26
N GLN A 86 -14.64 -4.24 -13.11
CA GLN A 86 -14.77 -4.07 -14.56
C GLN A 86 -13.67 -3.18 -15.18
N ARG A 87 -12.41 -3.35 -14.75
CA ARG A 87 -11.24 -2.54 -15.14
C ARG A 87 -11.30 -1.06 -14.72
N LYS A 88 -12.25 -0.65 -13.89
CA LYS A 88 -12.35 0.70 -13.34
C LYS A 88 -11.80 0.73 -11.93
N VAL A 89 -11.02 1.74 -11.61
CA VAL A 89 -10.47 1.96 -10.27
C VAL A 89 -11.50 2.68 -9.43
N ILE A 90 -11.81 2.11 -8.27
CA ILE A 90 -12.79 2.63 -7.32
C ILE A 90 -12.04 3.26 -6.15
N VAL A 91 -12.38 4.52 -5.84
CA VAL A 91 -11.87 5.25 -4.67
C VAL A 91 -12.52 4.76 -3.39
N GLY A 92 -13.80 4.47 -3.46
CA GLY A 92 -14.56 3.98 -2.33
C GLY A 92 -16.00 3.66 -2.68
N ASN A 93 -16.63 2.96 -1.77
CA ASN A 93 -18.05 2.60 -1.81
C ASN A 93 -18.73 3.20 -0.57
N LEU A 94 -19.96 3.63 -0.74
CA LEU A 94 -20.79 4.17 0.32
C LEU A 94 -22.14 3.46 0.31
N ASP A 95 -22.49 2.85 1.42
CA ASP A 95 -23.82 2.32 1.69
C ASP A 95 -24.55 3.33 2.57
N GLU A 96 -25.38 4.14 1.93
CA GLU A 96 -26.04 5.26 2.59
C GLU A 96 -27.08 4.79 3.63
N PRO A 97 -27.95 3.78 3.33
CA PRO A 97 -28.90 3.24 4.30
C PRO A 97 -28.22 2.60 5.53
N MET A 98 -27.15 1.87 5.33
CA MET A 98 -26.42 1.21 6.41
C MET A 98 -25.48 2.16 7.15
N ALA A 99 -25.30 3.39 6.64
CA ALA A 99 -24.35 4.38 7.16
C ALA A 99 -22.92 3.82 7.28
N THR A 100 -22.51 3.04 6.28
CA THR A 100 -21.16 2.44 6.19
C THR A 100 -20.49 2.86 4.90
N GLY A 101 -19.15 3.00 4.95
CA GLY A 101 -18.37 3.36 3.78
C GLY A 101 -17.03 2.64 3.75
N LEU A 102 -16.45 2.53 2.54
CA LEU A 102 -15.14 1.93 2.32
C LEU A 102 -14.30 2.85 1.43
N ILE A 103 -13.08 3.18 1.85
CA ILE A 103 -12.14 4.03 1.11
C ILE A 103 -10.86 3.26 0.85
N SER A 104 -10.44 3.21 -0.43
CA SER A 104 -9.18 2.62 -0.88
C SER A 104 -8.09 3.69 -0.94
N ILE A 105 -7.09 3.63 -0.05
CA ILE A 105 -5.94 4.54 -0.06
C ILE A 105 -5.15 4.48 -1.37
N PRO A 106 -4.87 3.30 -1.97
CA PRO A 106 -4.15 3.23 -3.24
C PRO A 106 -4.77 4.07 -4.37
N ALA A 107 -6.08 4.14 -4.43
CA ALA A 107 -6.78 4.95 -5.44
C ALA A 107 -6.55 6.46 -5.29
N LEU A 108 -6.08 6.92 -4.12
CA LEU A 108 -5.75 8.33 -3.87
C LEU A 108 -4.39 8.75 -4.51
N GLY A 109 -3.56 7.79 -4.94
CA GLY A 109 -2.30 8.00 -5.63
C GLY A 109 -1.12 8.32 -4.71
N LEU A 110 -0.01 8.83 -5.31
CA LEU A 110 1.27 9.01 -4.63
C LEU A 110 1.33 10.24 -3.73
N PHE A 111 0.78 11.37 -4.19
CA PHE A 111 0.95 12.70 -3.56
C PHE A 111 -0.31 13.17 -2.85
N GLY A 112 -0.12 13.80 -1.69
CA GLY A 112 -1.20 14.45 -0.93
C GLY A 112 -2.23 13.47 -0.37
N VAL A 113 -1.87 12.21 -0.10
CA VAL A 113 -2.75 11.13 0.36
C VAL A 113 -3.50 11.54 1.62
N LYS A 114 -2.81 12.13 2.62
CA LYS A 114 -3.44 12.61 3.86
C LYS A 114 -4.58 13.61 3.58
N ARG A 115 -4.32 14.60 2.71
CA ARG A 115 -5.34 15.62 2.35
C ARG A 115 -6.51 14.99 1.60
N LYS A 116 -6.23 14.08 0.66
CA LYS A 116 -7.27 13.42 -0.13
C LYS A 116 -8.11 12.46 0.73
N LEU A 117 -7.49 11.70 1.62
CA LEU A 117 -8.19 10.84 2.57
C LEU A 117 -9.10 11.69 3.48
N LYS A 118 -8.59 12.81 4.03
CA LYS A 118 -9.42 13.74 4.78
C LYS A 118 -10.64 14.22 3.98
N GLN A 119 -10.45 14.56 2.70
CA GLN A 119 -11.54 14.97 1.83
C GLN A 119 -12.57 13.85 1.60
N CYS A 120 -12.14 12.61 1.43
CA CYS A 120 -13.03 11.46 1.29
C CYS A 120 -13.82 11.20 2.58
N LEU A 121 -13.15 11.18 3.74
CA LEU A 121 -13.77 10.99 5.04
C LEU A 121 -14.84 12.08 5.33
N LEU A 122 -14.48 13.35 5.11
CA LEU A 122 -15.42 14.48 5.27
C LEU A 122 -16.62 14.37 4.31
N TYR A 123 -16.36 13.93 3.08
CA TYR A 123 -17.40 13.79 2.07
C TYR A 123 -18.35 12.64 2.40
N PHE A 124 -17.84 11.50 2.86
CA PHE A 124 -18.65 10.35 3.24
C PHE A 124 -19.50 10.64 4.48
N ALA A 125 -18.90 11.23 5.52
CA ALA A 125 -19.63 11.62 6.71
C ALA A 125 -20.73 12.67 6.41
N GLU A 126 -20.46 13.64 5.52
CA GLU A 126 -21.46 14.63 5.05
C GLU A 126 -22.63 13.97 4.34
N ILE A 127 -22.37 13.05 3.39
CA ILE A 127 -23.44 12.36 2.64
C ILE A 127 -24.31 11.52 3.57
N ILE A 128 -23.69 10.74 4.47
CA ILE A 128 -24.46 9.90 5.42
C ILE A 128 -25.34 10.78 6.29
N TYR A 129 -24.79 11.88 6.80
CA TYR A 129 -25.55 12.82 7.62
C TYR A 129 -26.75 13.44 6.89
N LEU A 130 -26.54 13.94 5.67
CA LEU A 130 -27.60 14.54 4.85
C LEU A 130 -28.67 13.51 4.45
N HIS A 131 -28.26 12.27 4.16
CA HIS A 131 -29.19 11.19 3.87
C HIS A 131 -30.10 10.86 5.07
N GLN A 132 -29.54 10.82 6.29
CA GLN A 132 -30.33 10.56 7.50
C GLN A 132 -31.23 11.73 7.89
N SER A 133 -30.83 12.96 7.53
CA SER A 133 -31.61 14.18 7.79
C SER A 133 -32.75 14.40 6.78
N ASN A 134 -32.95 13.49 5.81
CA ASN A 134 -33.93 13.64 4.71
C ASN A 134 -33.78 14.94 3.92
N GLU A 135 -32.61 15.54 3.90
CA GLU A 135 -32.34 16.71 3.08
C GLU A 135 -32.02 16.29 1.63
N ASP A 136 -32.63 17.02 0.67
CA ASP A 136 -32.40 16.79 -0.76
C ASP A 136 -30.94 17.19 -1.12
N TYR A 137 -30.03 16.23 -1.15
CA TYR A 137 -28.63 16.48 -1.44
C TYR A 137 -28.27 16.18 -2.89
N GLN A 138 -27.86 17.21 -3.60
CA GLN A 138 -27.15 16.99 -4.87
C GLN A 138 -25.73 16.53 -4.54
N THR A 139 -25.38 15.31 -4.96
CA THR A 139 -24.02 14.75 -4.82
C THR A 139 -22.99 15.73 -5.35
N LYS A 140 -22.37 16.52 -4.46
CA LYS A 140 -21.28 17.41 -4.81
C LYS A 140 -20.14 16.57 -5.41
N LYS A 141 -19.54 17.05 -6.48
CA LYS A 141 -18.42 16.35 -7.13
C LYS A 141 -17.22 16.29 -6.18
N LEU A 142 -16.76 15.08 -5.87
CA LEU A 142 -15.52 14.88 -5.12
C LEU A 142 -14.32 15.11 -6.05
N ASN A 143 -13.62 16.22 -5.84
CA ASN A 143 -12.42 16.58 -6.63
C ASN A 143 -11.16 16.23 -5.83
N LEU A 144 -10.51 15.10 -6.15
CA LEU A 144 -9.31 14.62 -5.47
C LEU A 144 -8.01 15.09 -6.12
N SER A 145 -8.03 15.40 -7.42
CA SER A 145 -6.85 15.79 -8.20
C SER A 145 -7.23 16.65 -9.38
N LEU A 146 -6.29 17.46 -9.86
CA LEU A 146 -6.45 18.26 -11.11
C LEU A 146 -6.61 17.39 -12.37
N PHE A 147 -6.07 16.15 -12.34
CA PHE A 147 -6.01 15.27 -13.51
C PHE A 147 -7.06 14.15 -13.48
N THR A 148 -7.78 13.97 -12.38
CA THR A 148 -8.80 12.90 -12.25
C THR A 148 -10.10 13.45 -11.73
N ARG A 149 -11.18 12.96 -12.33
CA ARG A 149 -12.56 13.25 -11.88
C ARG A 149 -13.13 12.00 -11.24
N VAL A 150 -13.71 12.16 -10.06
CA VAL A 150 -14.46 11.11 -9.39
C VAL A 150 -15.90 11.19 -9.86
N LYS A 151 -16.43 10.09 -10.39
CA LYS A 151 -17.82 9.97 -10.78
C LYS A 151 -18.54 9.03 -9.81
N PRO A 152 -19.59 9.51 -9.09
CA PRO A 152 -20.47 8.61 -8.35
C PRO A 152 -21.34 7.81 -9.32
N ILE A 153 -21.43 6.52 -9.12
CA ILE A 153 -22.38 5.63 -9.80
C ILE A 153 -23.21 4.96 -8.72
N ARG A 154 -24.50 5.23 -8.71
CA ARG A 154 -25.46 4.65 -7.78
C ARG A 154 -25.98 3.34 -8.38
N ASN A 155 -25.72 2.23 -7.73
CA ASN A 155 -26.27 0.93 -8.07
C ASN A 155 -27.38 0.60 -7.07
N ILE A 156 -28.57 0.40 -7.57
CA ILE A 156 -29.69 -0.15 -6.79
C ILE A 156 -29.67 -1.64 -7.11
N PHE A 157 -29.29 -2.48 -6.15
CA PHE A 157 -29.40 -3.92 -6.29
C PHE A 157 -30.79 -4.34 -5.80
N ASP A 158 -31.62 -4.82 -6.73
CA ASP A 158 -32.80 -5.65 -6.38
C ASP A 158 -32.28 -7.07 -6.10
N ASP A 159 -32.46 -7.56 -4.89
CA ASP A 159 -32.05 -8.91 -4.43
C ASP A 159 -32.76 -10.08 -5.17
N LYS A 160 -33.43 -9.81 -6.29
CA LYS A 160 -34.21 -10.82 -7.03
C LYS A 160 -33.44 -11.72 -7.99
N GLN A 161 -32.10 -11.58 -8.12
CA GLN A 161 -31.34 -12.35 -9.13
C GLN A 161 -30.36 -13.42 -8.59
N GLU A 162 -30.25 -13.65 -7.29
CA GLU A 162 -29.41 -14.73 -6.77
C GLU A 162 -30.12 -16.05 -6.46
N ASN A 163 -31.46 -16.10 -6.54
CA ASN A 163 -32.26 -17.31 -6.22
C ASN A 163 -32.64 -18.20 -7.41
N ASP A 164 -32.16 -17.95 -8.64
CA ASP A 164 -32.55 -18.78 -9.81
C ASP A 164 -31.69 -20.03 -10.04
N MET A 165 -30.85 -20.44 -9.08
CA MET A 165 -30.00 -21.64 -9.22
C MET A 165 -29.92 -22.57 -8.00
N GLU A 166 -30.88 -22.58 -7.08
CA GLU A 166 -30.97 -23.70 -6.11
C GLU A 166 -32.43 -23.97 -5.74
N THR A 167 -32.91 -25.10 -6.27
CA THR A 167 -33.94 -26.03 -5.76
C THR A 167 -35.22 -25.49 -5.12
N GLN A 168 -36.33 -25.80 -5.80
CA GLN A 168 -37.65 -26.03 -5.20
C GLN A 168 -37.53 -26.95 -3.99
N ASP A 169 -37.85 -26.46 -2.82
CA ASP A 169 -38.80 -27.06 -1.84
C ASP A 169 -38.79 -26.24 -0.54
N ASP A 170 -40.03 -26.17 0.04
CA ASP A 170 -40.37 -25.63 1.35
C ASP A 170 -40.68 -24.13 1.49
N GLN A 171 -41.97 -23.89 1.37
CA GLN A 171 -42.69 -22.71 1.84
C GLN A 171 -42.64 -22.62 3.37
N GLU A 172 -41.98 -21.60 3.93
CA GLU A 172 -42.39 -20.99 5.19
C GLU A 172 -42.31 -19.46 5.09
N ALA A 173 -43.46 -18.83 5.43
CA ALA A 173 -43.65 -17.40 5.41
C ALA A 173 -42.83 -16.73 6.50
N GLY A 174 -41.81 -15.96 6.11
CA GLY A 174 -41.02 -15.10 6.96
C GLY A 174 -40.96 -13.69 6.40
N ASP A 175 -41.28 -12.75 7.21
CA ASP A 175 -41.39 -11.29 7.09
C ASP A 175 -40.45 -10.65 6.05
N ASP A 176 -41.05 -10.16 4.96
CA ASP A 176 -40.42 -9.61 3.77
C ASP A 176 -40.02 -8.13 4.02
N THR A 177 -38.94 -7.89 4.74
CA THR A 177 -38.23 -6.59 4.71
C THR A 177 -37.06 -6.68 3.73
N SER A 178 -37.38 -6.68 2.43
CA SER A 178 -36.38 -6.50 1.38
C SER A 178 -35.76 -5.11 1.46
N HIS A 179 -34.64 -4.97 2.20
CA HIS A 179 -33.84 -3.75 2.18
C HIS A 179 -33.12 -3.65 0.83
N SER A 180 -33.67 -2.81 -0.07
CA SER A 180 -33.00 -2.41 -1.31
C SER A 180 -31.59 -1.86 -0.97
N LYS A 181 -30.54 -2.63 -1.27
CA LYS A 181 -29.15 -2.26 -1.00
C LYS A 181 -28.71 -1.18 -2.01
N THR A 182 -28.84 0.08 -1.64
CA THR A 182 -28.41 1.22 -2.47
C THR A 182 -26.97 1.56 -2.16
N THR A 183 -26.04 1.14 -3.00
CA THR A 183 -24.62 1.42 -2.83
C THR A 183 -24.12 2.42 -3.87
N THR A 184 -23.47 3.49 -3.44
CA THR A 184 -22.85 4.48 -4.32
C THR A 184 -21.36 4.21 -4.46
N LYS A 185 -20.91 3.88 -5.69
CA LYS A 185 -19.50 3.63 -6.03
C LYS A 185 -18.85 4.88 -6.62
N PHE A 186 -17.65 5.22 -6.15
CA PHE A 186 -16.89 6.39 -6.59
C PHE A 186 -15.74 5.96 -7.52
N ILE A 187 -15.91 6.18 -8.82
CA ILE A 187 -15.00 5.70 -9.88
C ILE A 187 -14.08 6.83 -10.36
N LEU A 188 -12.80 6.51 -10.53
CA LEU A 188 -11.80 7.43 -11.12
C LEU A 188 -11.86 7.44 -12.64
N ASN A 189 -11.76 8.64 -13.22
CA ASN A 189 -11.63 8.87 -14.67
C ASN A 189 -10.54 9.93 -14.94
N PRO A 190 -9.79 9.87 -16.08
CA PRO A 190 -9.81 8.83 -17.14
C PRO A 190 -9.09 7.53 -16.74
N LEU A 191 -9.37 6.45 -17.45
CA LEU A 191 -8.96 5.09 -17.11
C LEU A 191 -7.43 4.93 -16.94
N ILE A 192 -6.64 5.41 -17.90
CA ILE A 192 -5.17 5.23 -17.90
C ILE A 192 -4.54 5.94 -16.69
N ILE A 193 -4.95 7.18 -16.42
CA ILE A 193 -4.43 7.96 -15.29
C ILE A 193 -4.84 7.30 -13.97
N SER A 194 -6.04 6.72 -13.90
CA SER A 194 -6.54 6.01 -12.71
C SER A 194 -5.67 4.80 -12.37
N TRP A 195 -5.23 4.02 -13.37
CA TRP A 195 -4.33 2.90 -13.18
C TRP A 195 -2.93 3.34 -12.73
N ILE A 196 -2.39 4.41 -13.33
CA ILE A 196 -1.09 4.97 -12.90
C ILE A 196 -1.17 5.45 -11.45
N LEU A 197 -2.26 6.13 -11.08
CA LEU A 197 -2.48 6.59 -9.71
C LEU A 197 -2.61 5.42 -8.73
N LEU A 198 -3.34 4.37 -9.12
CA LEU A 198 -3.50 3.16 -8.31
C LEU A 198 -2.14 2.51 -8.02
N LEU A 199 -1.35 2.22 -9.07
CA LEU A 199 -0.03 1.61 -8.94
C LEU A 199 0.92 2.48 -8.10
N ALA A 200 0.92 3.79 -8.34
CA ALA A 200 1.73 4.74 -7.58
C ALA A 200 1.28 4.80 -6.11
N GLY A 201 -0.02 4.75 -5.84
CA GLY A 201 -0.58 4.73 -4.49
C GLY A 201 -0.26 3.43 -3.74
N MET A 202 -0.36 2.29 -4.40
CA MET A 202 0.06 0.99 -3.85
C MET A 202 1.55 0.96 -3.53
N THR A 203 2.39 1.45 -4.45
CA THR A 203 3.84 1.57 -4.22
C THR A 203 4.12 2.49 -3.02
N ARG A 204 3.38 3.58 -2.87
CA ARG A 204 3.46 4.46 -1.69
C ARG A 204 3.07 3.77 -0.40
N ALA A 205 1.99 2.97 -0.42
CA ALA A 205 1.53 2.22 0.75
C ALA A 205 2.57 1.18 1.23
N ASN A 206 3.42 0.67 0.32
CA ASN A 206 4.56 -0.19 0.66
C ASN A 206 5.70 0.55 1.37
N GLN A 207 5.69 1.88 1.43
CA GLN A 207 6.69 2.71 2.09
C GLN A 207 8.14 2.35 1.72
N PRO A 208 8.53 2.32 0.42
CA PRO A 208 9.80 1.77 -0.06
C PRO A 208 11.04 2.39 0.61
N LEU A 209 10.99 3.67 0.98
CA LEU A 209 12.14 4.34 1.62
C LEU A 209 12.40 3.83 3.04
N LYS A 210 11.37 3.36 3.76
CA LYS A 210 11.54 2.74 5.08
C LYS A 210 12.18 1.35 4.99
N GLU A 211 12.13 0.73 3.82
CA GLU A 211 12.67 -0.61 3.59
C GLU A 211 14.15 -0.62 3.17
N ILE A 212 14.73 0.53 2.81
CA ILE A 212 16.14 0.63 2.40
C ILE A 212 17.11 -0.01 3.42
N PRO A 213 16.96 0.16 4.76
CA PRO A 213 17.85 -0.47 5.72
C PRO A 213 17.86 -2.01 5.68
N ASN A 214 16.81 -2.62 5.12
CA ASN A 214 16.75 -4.08 4.95
C ASN A 214 17.69 -4.57 3.83
N PHE A 215 18.20 -3.67 2.97
CA PHE A 215 19.14 -3.95 1.89
C PHE A 215 20.61 -3.61 2.23
N LYS A 216 20.89 -3.38 3.51
CA LYS A 216 22.22 -2.96 3.96
C LYS A 216 23.34 -3.97 3.62
N LYS A 217 23.04 -5.26 3.60
CA LYS A 217 24.04 -6.30 3.25
C LYS A 217 24.42 -6.22 1.78
N ILE A 218 23.43 -6.04 0.90
CA ILE A 218 23.69 -5.82 -0.54
C ILE A 218 24.57 -4.60 -0.73
N ILE A 219 24.21 -3.47 -0.10
CA ILE A 219 25.01 -2.24 -0.19
C ILE A 219 26.45 -2.47 0.34
N SER A 220 26.59 -3.16 1.47
CA SER A 220 27.90 -3.43 2.09
C SER A 220 28.79 -4.31 1.21
N ILE A 221 28.24 -5.39 0.64
CA ILE A 221 28.99 -6.29 -0.25
C ILE A 221 29.35 -5.55 -1.55
N SER A 222 28.41 -4.80 -2.12
CA SER A 222 28.65 -3.96 -3.30
C SER A 222 29.76 -2.92 -3.03
N PHE A 223 29.71 -2.27 -1.88
CA PHE A 223 30.71 -1.28 -1.50
C PHE A 223 32.11 -1.89 -1.33
N ALA A 224 32.22 -3.01 -0.61
CA ALA A 224 33.50 -3.71 -0.42
C ALA A 224 34.10 -4.15 -1.76
N THR A 225 33.28 -4.78 -2.63
CA THR A 225 33.72 -5.23 -3.95
C THR A 225 34.12 -4.06 -4.85
N ALA A 226 33.31 -3.01 -4.92
CA ALA A 226 33.61 -1.84 -5.73
C ALA A 226 34.84 -1.09 -5.23
N THR A 227 35.01 -0.94 -3.92
CA THR A 227 36.21 -0.33 -3.33
C THR A 227 37.45 -1.13 -3.68
N TYR A 228 37.38 -2.46 -3.61
CA TYR A 228 38.47 -3.33 -4.04
C TYR A 228 38.84 -3.13 -5.53
N LEU A 229 37.83 -3.00 -6.40
CA LEU A 229 38.04 -2.73 -7.82
C LEU A 229 38.68 -1.36 -8.09
N THR A 230 38.53 -0.39 -7.23
CA THR A 230 39.15 0.94 -7.42
C THR A 230 40.69 0.91 -7.34
N ILE A 231 41.29 -0.14 -6.76
CA ILE A 231 42.72 -0.29 -6.63
C ILE A 231 43.39 -0.66 -7.98
N PHE A 232 42.65 -1.27 -8.90
CA PHE A 232 43.16 -1.70 -10.18
C PHE A 232 43.10 -0.60 -11.24
N SER A 233 44.12 -0.53 -12.10
CA SER A 233 44.19 0.46 -13.19
C SER A 233 43.20 0.18 -14.35
N THR A 234 42.76 -1.07 -14.53
CA THR A 234 41.83 -1.44 -15.59
C THR A 234 40.48 -0.68 -15.51
N PRO A 235 39.78 -0.58 -14.35
CA PRO A 235 38.63 0.29 -14.21
C PRO A 235 38.88 1.74 -14.57
N TRP A 236 40.09 2.28 -14.30
CA TRP A 236 40.43 3.67 -14.60
C TRP A 236 40.49 3.91 -16.10
N GLN A 237 41.16 3.00 -16.84
CA GLN A 237 41.26 3.06 -18.30
C GLN A 237 39.87 2.87 -18.97
N LEU A 238 39.10 1.87 -18.51
CA LEU A 238 37.76 1.62 -19.06
C LEU A 238 36.79 2.78 -18.82
N SER A 239 36.90 3.49 -17.68
CA SER A 239 36.03 4.63 -17.37
C SER A 239 36.22 5.81 -18.33
N ILE A 240 37.37 5.92 -18.99
CA ILE A 240 37.65 6.95 -20.01
C ILE A 240 37.19 6.50 -21.41
N GLU A 241 37.43 5.22 -21.73
CA GLU A 241 37.14 4.67 -23.05
C GLU A 241 35.64 4.42 -23.31
N TYR A 242 34.84 4.35 -22.22
CA TYR A 242 33.42 4.03 -22.36
C TYR A 242 32.61 5.28 -22.78
N THR A 243 31.73 5.07 -23.75
CA THR A 243 30.75 6.07 -24.17
C THR A 243 29.62 6.18 -23.14
N ASN A 244 28.95 7.34 -23.11
CA ASN A 244 27.78 7.57 -22.24
C ASN A 244 26.69 6.49 -22.42
N LEU A 245 26.51 5.99 -23.64
CA LEU A 245 25.54 4.93 -23.92
C LEU A 245 25.88 3.63 -23.18
N ARG A 246 27.17 3.26 -23.13
CA ARG A 246 27.63 2.09 -22.38
C ARG A 246 27.40 2.26 -20.87
N PHE A 247 27.64 3.46 -20.33
CA PHE A 247 27.35 3.75 -18.91
C PHE A 247 25.86 3.60 -18.59
N ILE A 248 24.99 4.15 -19.43
CA ILE A 248 23.53 4.03 -19.25
C ILE A 248 23.11 2.55 -19.32
N PHE A 249 23.66 1.80 -20.28
CA PHE A 249 23.38 0.37 -20.42
C PHE A 249 23.84 -0.43 -19.17
N MET A 250 25.07 -0.16 -18.69
CA MET A 250 25.59 -0.80 -17.46
C MET A 250 24.73 -0.48 -16.24
N THR A 251 24.33 0.77 -16.07
CA THR A 251 23.45 1.19 -14.96
C THR A 251 22.08 0.51 -15.06
N THR A 252 21.51 0.49 -16.27
CA THR A 252 20.22 -0.18 -16.50
C THR A 252 20.31 -1.69 -16.20
N LEU A 253 21.41 -2.32 -16.64
CA LEU A 253 21.68 -3.73 -16.35
C LEU A 253 21.88 -3.98 -14.85
N ALA A 254 22.61 -3.08 -14.15
CA ALA A 254 22.85 -3.19 -12.72
C ALA A 254 21.55 -3.05 -11.91
N ILE A 255 20.75 -2.03 -12.17
CA ILE A 255 19.48 -1.79 -11.46
C ILE A 255 18.43 -2.82 -11.86
N GLY A 256 18.22 -3.04 -13.16
CA GLY A 256 17.24 -3.99 -13.67
C GLY A 256 17.60 -5.42 -13.34
N GLY A 257 18.87 -5.82 -13.54
CA GLY A 257 19.38 -7.13 -13.19
C GLY A 257 19.24 -7.43 -11.69
N MET A 258 19.58 -6.49 -10.81
CA MET A 258 19.39 -6.62 -9.38
C MET A 258 17.91 -6.77 -9.01
N THR A 259 17.02 -5.96 -9.62
CA THR A 259 15.58 -6.06 -9.39
C THR A 259 15.06 -7.44 -9.76
N LEU A 260 15.39 -7.92 -10.95
CA LEU A 260 14.98 -9.26 -11.42
C LEU A 260 15.59 -10.37 -10.58
N TRP A 261 16.86 -10.24 -10.18
CA TRP A 261 17.52 -11.20 -9.31
C TRP A 261 16.83 -11.34 -7.95
N ILE A 262 16.50 -10.22 -7.30
CA ILE A 262 15.81 -10.24 -6.01
C ILE A 262 14.40 -10.83 -6.16
N MET A 263 13.68 -10.47 -7.23
CA MET A 263 12.37 -11.06 -7.55
C MET A 263 12.45 -12.59 -7.66
N TYR A 264 13.49 -13.08 -8.34
CA TYR A 264 13.72 -14.52 -8.53
C TYR A 264 14.19 -15.20 -7.23
N ALA A 265 15.25 -14.66 -6.59
CA ALA A 265 15.90 -15.26 -5.42
C ALA A 265 14.97 -15.42 -4.22
N HIS A 266 14.02 -14.47 -4.05
CA HIS A 266 13.07 -14.48 -2.94
C HIS A 266 11.67 -14.94 -3.34
N SER A 267 11.48 -15.44 -4.57
CA SER A 267 10.19 -15.94 -5.08
C SER A 267 9.05 -14.92 -4.86
N LEU A 268 9.31 -13.64 -5.21
CA LEU A 268 8.36 -12.54 -4.98
C LEU A 268 7.27 -12.46 -6.05
N TRP A 269 7.38 -13.25 -7.11
CA TRP A 269 6.40 -13.27 -8.18
C TRP A 269 5.15 -14.02 -7.74
N GLU A 270 4.01 -13.35 -7.82
CA GLU A 270 2.72 -13.95 -7.49
C GLU A 270 2.23 -14.87 -8.59
N HIS A 271 1.95 -16.11 -8.23
CA HIS A 271 1.41 -17.15 -9.09
C HIS A 271 -0.11 -17.20 -9.01
N GLU A 272 -0.75 -17.92 -9.90
CA GLU A 272 -2.20 -18.14 -9.86
C GLU A 272 -2.60 -18.89 -8.60
N THR A 273 -3.55 -18.30 -7.87
CA THR A 273 -4.20 -18.93 -6.73
C THR A 273 -5.71 -18.86 -6.99
N SER A 274 -6.47 -19.82 -6.49
CA SER A 274 -7.93 -19.88 -6.66
C SER A 274 -8.67 -18.64 -6.11
N LEU A 275 -8.02 -17.86 -5.25
CA LEU A 275 -8.61 -16.70 -4.58
C LEU A 275 -8.31 -15.37 -5.28
N THR A 276 -7.26 -15.28 -6.12
CA THR A 276 -6.82 -14.00 -6.70
C THR A 276 -7.11 -13.93 -8.19
N THR A 277 -7.89 -12.95 -8.63
CA THR A 277 -8.18 -12.77 -10.05
C THR A 277 -6.94 -12.31 -10.82
N LYS A 278 -6.89 -12.60 -12.14
CA LYS A 278 -5.78 -12.23 -13.03
C LYS A 278 -5.43 -10.73 -12.95
N THR A 279 -6.42 -9.86 -12.78
CA THR A 279 -6.24 -8.40 -12.70
C THR A 279 -5.48 -8.02 -11.43
N TYR A 280 -5.87 -8.52 -10.26
CA TYR A 280 -5.21 -8.23 -8.99
C TYR A 280 -3.77 -8.76 -8.97
N ARG A 281 -3.55 -9.98 -9.47
CA ARG A 281 -2.21 -10.56 -9.61
C ARG A 281 -1.27 -9.66 -10.42
N THR A 282 -1.73 -9.16 -11.57
CA THR A 282 -0.91 -8.24 -12.38
C THR A 282 -0.60 -6.96 -11.62
N VAL A 283 -1.58 -6.38 -10.95
CA VAL A 283 -1.41 -5.17 -10.13
C VAL A 283 -0.38 -5.39 -9.02
N TYR A 284 -0.47 -6.50 -8.29
CA TYR A 284 0.46 -6.84 -7.21
C TYR A 284 1.87 -7.05 -7.72
N ASN A 285 2.06 -7.81 -8.81
CA ASN A 285 3.38 -8.02 -9.41
C ASN A 285 4.02 -6.72 -9.89
N VAL A 286 3.28 -5.88 -10.61
CA VAL A 286 3.78 -4.58 -11.07
C VAL A 286 4.13 -3.68 -9.88
N THR A 287 3.30 -3.65 -8.84
CA THR A 287 3.57 -2.87 -7.63
C THR A 287 4.83 -3.35 -6.91
N THR A 288 5.04 -4.67 -6.81
CA THR A 288 6.24 -5.26 -6.21
C THR A 288 7.50 -4.86 -6.99
N VAL A 289 7.46 -4.97 -8.33
CA VAL A 289 8.56 -4.51 -9.20
C VAL A 289 8.85 -3.03 -8.99
N LEU A 290 7.83 -2.17 -8.99
CA LEU A 290 8.00 -0.73 -8.78
C LEU A 290 8.56 -0.40 -7.40
N THR A 291 8.08 -1.08 -6.36
CA THR A 291 8.57 -0.92 -4.98
C THR A 291 10.05 -1.28 -4.89
N LEU A 292 10.43 -2.45 -5.41
CA LEU A 292 11.83 -2.90 -5.44
C LEU A 292 12.71 -1.97 -6.28
N LEU A 293 12.22 -1.54 -7.44
CA LEU A 293 12.98 -0.63 -8.31
C LEU A 293 13.34 0.67 -7.58
N ILE A 294 12.39 1.25 -6.83
CA ILE A 294 12.65 2.45 -6.03
C ILE A 294 13.72 2.17 -4.97
N ILE A 295 13.58 1.08 -4.21
CA ILE A 295 14.55 0.70 -3.17
C ILE A 295 15.94 0.53 -3.78
N ILE A 296 16.04 -0.17 -4.91
CA ILE A 296 17.29 -0.47 -5.59
C ILE A 296 17.94 0.78 -6.17
N VAL A 297 17.15 1.69 -6.77
CA VAL A 297 17.67 2.99 -7.24
C VAL A 297 18.25 3.80 -6.09
N PHE A 298 17.54 3.89 -4.95
CA PHE A 298 18.07 4.59 -3.79
C PHE A 298 19.31 3.91 -3.20
N SER A 299 19.36 2.57 -3.16
CA SER A 299 20.52 1.80 -2.73
C SER A 299 21.72 2.05 -3.65
N TYR A 300 21.49 2.12 -4.96
CA TYR A 300 22.51 2.48 -5.95
C TYR A 300 23.03 3.91 -5.73
N LEU A 301 22.18 4.87 -5.45
CA LEU A 301 22.58 6.26 -5.15
C LEU A 301 23.39 6.34 -3.86
N ILE A 302 23.02 5.60 -2.81
CA ILE A 302 23.78 5.53 -1.57
C ILE A 302 25.17 4.94 -1.85
N LEU A 303 25.24 3.85 -2.62
CA LEU A 303 26.51 3.25 -3.02
C LEU A 303 27.38 4.22 -3.83
N PHE A 304 26.77 4.96 -4.78
CA PHE A 304 27.46 5.97 -5.57
C PHE A 304 28.10 7.05 -4.67
N LEU A 305 27.37 7.53 -3.67
CA LEU A 305 27.90 8.52 -2.70
C LEU A 305 29.05 7.94 -1.86
N LEU A 306 28.91 6.71 -1.36
CA LEU A 306 29.98 6.04 -0.62
C LEU A 306 31.24 5.83 -1.46
N LEU A 307 31.08 5.42 -2.72
CA LEU A 307 32.20 5.22 -3.64
C LEU A 307 32.82 6.54 -4.12
N THR A 308 32.09 7.63 -4.13
CA THR A 308 32.68 8.96 -4.36
C THR A 308 33.77 9.25 -3.32
N ILE A 309 33.50 8.96 -2.05
CA ILE A 309 34.47 9.12 -0.97
C ILE A 309 35.58 8.10 -1.11
N SER A 310 35.29 6.84 -1.39
CA SER A 310 36.25 5.77 -1.57
C SER A 310 37.23 6.06 -2.71
N VAL A 311 36.75 6.45 -3.90
CA VAL A 311 37.61 6.79 -5.04
C VAL A 311 38.47 8.01 -4.75
N ALA A 312 37.94 9.03 -4.05
CA ALA A 312 38.72 10.20 -3.65
C ALA A 312 39.88 9.85 -2.70
N LEU A 313 39.66 8.85 -1.81
CA LEU A 313 40.65 8.43 -0.83
C LEU A 313 41.68 7.46 -1.40
N PHE A 314 41.26 6.46 -2.20
CA PHE A 314 42.09 5.35 -2.62
C PHE A 314 42.74 5.51 -4.00
N VAL A 315 42.32 6.47 -4.82
CA VAL A 315 42.85 6.65 -6.18
C VAL A 315 43.68 7.95 -6.27
N PRO A 316 45.03 7.85 -6.12
CA PRO A 316 45.90 9.02 -6.25
C PRO A 316 45.83 9.63 -7.66
N ASN A 317 45.76 10.96 -7.74
CA ASN A 317 45.63 11.66 -9.03
C ASN A 317 46.83 11.40 -9.97
N ASP A 318 48.06 11.39 -9.42
CA ASP A 318 49.25 11.21 -10.23
C ASP A 318 49.34 9.81 -10.84
N LEU A 319 49.01 8.78 -10.03
CA LEU A 319 48.97 7.41 -10.50
C LEU A 319 47.85 7.18 -11.54
N TYR A 320 46.67 7.79 -11.33
CA TYR A 320 45.59 7.75 -12.29
C TYR A 320 45.99 8.36 -13.62
N ASN A 321 46.62 9.55 -13.63
CA ASN A 321 47.06 10.24 -14.84
C ASN A 321 48.11 9.43 -15.60
N MET A 322 49.08 8.84 -14.90
CA MET A 322 50.09 7.99 -15.52
C MET A 322 49.49 6.75 -16.20
N GLN A 323 48.50 6.11 -15.61
CA GLN A 323 47.90 4.89 -16.11
C GLN A 323 46.87 5.15 -17.23
N THR A 324 46.30 6.33 -17.28
CA THR A 324 45.28 6.70 -18.29
C THR A 324 45.85 7.53 -19.45
N ILE A 325 47.20 7.73 -19.47
CA ILE A 325 47.90 8.51 -20.50
C ILE A 325 47.33 9.93 -20.62
N ASN A 326 46.94 10.51 -19.50
CA ASN A 326 46.30 11.82 -19.45
C ASN A 326 47.37 12.89 -19.23
N GLU A 327 47.65 13.75 -20.20
CA GLU A 327 48.58 14.87 -20.04
C GLU A 327 47.89 16.02 -19.27
N GLY A 328 47.77 15.86 -17.94
CA GLY A 328 47.15 16.87 -17.10
C GLY A 328 46.51 16.31 -15.82
N GLN A 329 45.85 17.20 -15.06
CA GLN A 329 45.15 16.78 -13.86
C GLN A 329 43.80 16.10 -14.22
N ARG A 330 43.43 15.05 -13.46
CA ARG A 330 42.15 14.40 -13.56
C ARG A 330 41.01 15.42 -13.46
N THR A 331 40.17 15.51 -14.46
CA THR A 331 39.01 16.39 -14.43
C THR A 331 37.91 15.83 -13.52
N LEU A 332 37.04 16.70 -13.03
CA LEU A 332 35.86 16.29 -12.23
C LEU A 332 34.97 15.30 -13.01
N GLY A 333 34.87 15.48 -14.32
CA GLY A 333 34.14 14.56 -15.20
C GLY A 333 34.72 13.15 -15.17
N GLN A 334 36.03 13.01 -15.38
CA GLN A 334 36.74 11.72 -15.35
C GLN A 334 36.64 11.05 -13.98
N PHE A 335 36.69 11.84 -12.88
CA PHE A 335 36.43 11.33 -11.55
C PHE A 335 35.04 10.75 -11.40
N LEU A 336 34.01 11.47 -11.84
CA LEU A 336 32.63 10.99 -11.76
C LEU A 336 32.36 9.80 -12.67
N TYR A 337 32.99 9.71 -13.85
CA TYR A 337 32.90 8.55 -14.73
C TYR A 337 33.51 7.30 -14.08
N LEU A 338 34.64 7.44 -13.40
CA LEU A 338 35.24 6.34 -12.66
C LEU A 338 34.33 5.88 -11.53
N VAL A 339 33.80 6.81 -10.73
CA VAL A 339 32.85 6.49 -9.65
C VAL A 339 31.63 5.78 -10.23
N TRP A 340 31.08 6.28 -11.34
CA TRP A 340 29.92 5.68 -11.99
C TRP A 340 30.21 4.26 -12.47
N PHE A 341 31.37 4.05 -13.10
CA PHE A 341 31.82 2.75 -13.56
C PHE A 341 31.89 1.72 -12.42
N VAL A 342 32.66 2.04 -11.38
CA VAL A 342 32.86 1.11 -10.26
C VAL A 342 31.58 0.88 -9.45
N THR A 343 30.67 1.88 -9.38
CA THR A 343 29.37 1.75 -8.75
C THR A 343 28.53 0.70 -9.50
N SER A 344 28.40 0.84 -10.82
CA SER A 344 27.59 -0.09 -11.63
C SER A 344 28.14 -1.52 -11.55
N LEU A 345 29.47 -1.68 -11.63
CA LEU A 345 30.11 -2.97 -11.59
C LEU A 345 30.02 -3.63 -10.18
N GLY A 346 30.29 -2.84 -9.14
CA GLY A 346 30.16 -3.31 -7.75
C GLY A 346 28.73 -3.63 -7.36
N PHE A 347 27.74 -2.88 -7.89
CA PHE A 347 26.33 -3.16 -7.64
C PHE A 347 25.90 -4.48 -8.26
N LEU A 348 26.37 -4.81 -9.48
CA LEU A 348 26.17 -6.11 -10.08
C LEU A 348 26.77 -7.25 -9.26
N ALA A 349 28.01 -7.04 -8.73
CA ALA A 349 28.64 -8.03 -7.85
C ALA A 349 27.85 -8.20 -6.53
N GLY A 350 27.19 -7.16 -6.06
CA GLY A 350 26.33 -7.19 -4.89
C GLY A 350 25.11 -8.10 -5.01
N ALA A 351 24.75 -8.52 -6.23
CA ALA A 351 23.66 -9.49 -6.45
C ALA A 351 23.91 -10.82 -5.69
N LEU A 352 25.18 -11.20 -5.51
CA LEU A 352 25.55 -12.35 -4.68
C LEU A 352 25.15 -12.15 -3.21
N GLY A 353 25.12 -10.89 -2.74
CA GLY A 353 24.70 -10.55 -1.39
C GLY A 353 23.18 -10.62 -1.19
N ALA A 354 22.40 -10.59 -2.25
CA ALA A 354 20.93 -10.62 -2.14
C ALA A 354 20.42 -11.94 -1.53
N SER A 355 21.10 -13.06 -1.79
CA SER A 355 20.75 -14.36 -1.21
C SER A 355 20.99 -14.46 0.31
N VAL A 356 21.74 -13.52 0.88
CA VAL A 356 22.08 -13.46 2.31
C VAL A 356 21.11 -12.56 3.10
N GLU A 357 20.27 -11.78 2.42
CA GLU A 357 19.28 -10.93 3.07
C GLU A 357 18.15 -11.74 3.74
N ASN A 358 17.48 -11.10 4.70
CA ASN A 358 16.40 -11.77 5.44
C ASN A 358 15.15 -11.92 4.56
N GLU A 359 14.91 -13.17 4.13
CA GLU A 359 13.80 -13.53 3.24
C GLU A 359 12.43 -13.08 3.75
N LYS A 360 12.16 -13.22 5.07
CA LYS A 360 10.88 -12.78 5.65
C LYS A 360 10.65 -11.28 5.49
N LYS A 361 11.70 -10.46 5.69
CA LYS A 361 11.61 -9.01 5.54
C LYS A 361 11.38 -8.59 4.10
N ILE A 362 12.03 -9.24 3.15
CA ILE A 362 11.86 -8.94 1.73
C ILE A 362 10.47 -9.39 1.25
N ARG A 363 10.01 -10.57 1.65
CA ARG A 363 8.65 -11.05 1.33
C ARG A 363 7.56 -10.18 1.92
N ALA A 364 7.78 -9.58 3.10
CA ALA A 364 6.83 -8.65 3.72
C ALA A 364 6.56 -7.38 2.90
N MET A 365 7.36 -7.09 1.88
CA MET A 365 7.11 -5.99 0.94
C MET A 365 6.06 -6.33 -0.12
N THR A 366 5.72 -7.61 -0.31
CA THR A 366 4.69 -8.03 -1.26
C THR A 366 3.31 -7.99 -0.63
N TYR A 367 2.31 -7.61 -1.42
CA TYR A 367 0.93 -7.49 -0.95
C TYR A 367 0.37 -8.83 -0.49
N SER A 368 0.52 -9.88 -1.27
CA SER A 368 -0.02 -11.21 -0.94
C SER A 368 0.60 -11.81 0.31
N TYR A 369 1.89 -11.60 0.57
CA TYR A 369 2.51 -12.05 1.82
C TYR A 369 1.93 -11.32 3.03
N ARG A 370 1.78 -9.99 2.94
CA ARG A 370 1.16 -9.20 4.02
C ARG A 370 -0.28 -9.59 4.25
N GLN A 371 -1.05 -9.84 3.20
CA GLN A 371 -2.43 -10.31 3.33
C GLN A 371 -2.50 -11.67 4.03
N ARG A 372 -1.65 -12.62 3.62
CA ARG A 372 -1.59 -13.94 4.29
C ARG A 372 -1.19 -13.81 5.75
N ALA A 373 -0.17 -13.01 6.05
CA ALA A 373 0.26 -12.77 7.43
C ALA A 373 -0.86 -12.18 8.28
N ARG A 374 -1.60 -11.18 7.77
CA ARG A 374 -2.76 -10.60 8.44
C ARG A 374 -3.89 -11.61 8.65
N TYR A 375 -4.14 -12.47 7.66
CA TYR A 375 -5.15 -13.52 7.77
C TYR A 375 -4.76 -14.57 8.81
N GLU A 376 -3.49 -14.95 8.87
CA GLU A 376 -2.97 -15.86 9.89
C GLU A 376 -3.05 -15.24 11.28
N GLU A 377 -2.64 -13.97 11.44
CA GLU A 377 -2.76 -13.22 12.70
C GLU A 377 -4.23 -13.11 13.16
N ALA A 378 -5.15 -12.82 12.26
CA ALA A 378 -6.57 -12.72 12.57
C ALA A 378 -7.13 -14.07 13.01
N LYS A 379 -6.75 -15.17 12.36
CA LYS A 379 -7.18 -16.52 12.72
C LYS A 379 -6.62 -16.96 14.08
N GLU A 380 -5.37 -16.61 14.38
CA GLU A 380 -4.77 -16.86 15.68
C GLU A 380 -5.47 -16.07 16.78
N TRP A 381 -5.85 -14.83 16.51
CA TRP A 381 -6.59 -13.98 17.43
C TRP A 381 -8.00 -14.52 17.70
N GLU A 382 -8.74 -14.96 16.69
CA GLU A 382 -10.04 -15.61 16.83
C GLU A 382 -9.94 -16.90 17.67
N ALA A 383 -8.94 -17.75 17.38
CA ALA A 383 -8.70 -18.97 18.13
C ALA A 383 -8.38 -18.67 19.62
N SER A 384 -7.54 -17.68 19.88
CA SER A 384 -7.18 -17.24 21.22
C SER A 384 -8.39 -16.74 22.02
N ASN A 385 -9.26 -15.95 21.38
CA ASN A 385 -10.49 -15.46 22.01
C ASN A 385 -11.51 -16.58 22.26
N TYR A 386 -11.59 -17.56 21.38
CA TYR A 386 -12.44 -18.74 21.59
C TYR A 386 -12.02 -19.52 22.83
N TYR A 387 -10.72 -19.81 22.98
CA TYR A 387 -10.21 -20.53 24.16
C TYR A 387 -10.34 -19.73 25.46
N SER A 388 -10.21 -18.41 25.42
CA SER A 388 -10.40 -17.56 26.61
C SER A 388 -11.87 -17.49 27.04
N SER A 389 -12.82 -17.52 26.12
CA SER A 389 -14.25 -17.55 26.43
C SER A 389 -14.71 -18.89 26.99
N GLU A 390 -14.14 -20.01 26.51
CA GLU A 390 -14.41 -21.34 27.11
C GLU A 390 -13.84 -21.49 28.50
N SER A 391 -12.67 -20.93 28.80
CA SER A 391 -12.08 -20.98 30.13
C SER A 391 -12.92 -20.20 31.16
N HIS A 392 -13.43 -19.02 30.79
CA HIS A 392 -14.32 -18.24 31.66
C HIS A 392 -15.70 -18.89 31.86
N GLN A 393 -16.21 -19.64 30.88
CA GLN A 393 -17.45 -20.42 31.08
C GLN A 393 -17.26 -21.64 32.00
N LYS A 394 -16.10 -22.28 31.94
CA LYS A 394 -15.77 -23.39 32.85
C LYS A 394 -15.62 -22.93 34.30
N ASP A 395 -14.89 -21.83 34.52
CA ASP A 395 -14.70 -21.25 35.86
C ASP A 395 -16.02 -20.78 36.49
N ASN A 396 -16.97 -20.27 35.70
CA ASN A 396 -18.31 -19.89 36.19
C ASN A 396 -19.22 -21.09 36.48
N ASN A 397 -19.08 -22.21 35.76
CA ASN A 397 -19.84 -23.43 36.03
C ASN A 397 -19.33 -24.16 37.25
N ASP A 398 -18.02 -24.19 37.47
CA ASP A 398 -17.43 -24.85 38.68
C ASP A 398 -17.73 -24.05 39.95
N ASN A 399 -17.84 -22.71 39.88
CA ASN A 399 -18.27 -21.89 41.02
C ASN A 399 -19.77 -22.01 41.35
N ASN A 400 -20.62 -22.35 40.38
CA ASN A 400 -22.08 -22.56 40.61
C ASN A 400 -22.41 -23.99 41.11
N GLN A 401 -21.50 -24.96 41.02
CA GLN A 401 -21.70 -26.32 41.58
C GLN A 401 -21.19 -26.48 43.02
N ASN A 402 -20.47 -25.47 43.55
CA ASN A 402 -19.94 -25.49 44.93
C ASN A 402 -20.68 -24.55 45.89
N ASN A 403 -21.83 -23.98 45.52
CA ASN A 403 -22.77 -23.28 46.36
C ASN A 403 -24.11 -24.03 46.37
#